data_ce86786eb0abcb241b502c40e16a1930
#
_entry.id   ce86786eb0abcb241b502c40e16a1930
#
_cell.length_a   1.000
_cell.length_b   1.000
_cell.length_c   1.000
_cell.angle_alpha   90.00
_cell.angle_beta   90.00
_cell.angle_gamma   90.00
#
_symmetry.space_group_name_H-M   'P 1'
#
loop_
_entity.id
_entity.type
_entity.pdbx_description
1 polymer ?
#
loop_
_entity_poly.entity_id
_entity_poly.type
_entity_poly.pdbx_seq_one_letter_code
_entity_poly.pdbx_strand_id
1 'polypeptide(L)'
;MVVYVLPTILSILLALVAKRFCQCKIIYWFSALPLFLVAALRAWTGTDWVTYYYNQTQDILSGVGAYLEPAYRILMLFSMKVLHSYQFSIAVIAFAVFFFTWKCFARYSEHVAFSIFAFVTLACFYFSLNAMRQAVAIAIFCYACQFILERKSIKYFACIFFAITCHFSALIYVPFYFILKMKISKKHFFIVSIGLLFFLPIISKFIFPLIMGKYSAYFAWGTESSYNFRYLIPLSFMLVQSFYLQKKGMFVENRNDVNLFKNLTIWAFWGCLLAPCLTGQSAFRFIAFFLPGACVYWAHLFVHSNLWLKILSIVLGCIVFFYITALNPGWILPYHSFFDDYKMSYTEFQYRIYQNQE
;
A
#
# COMPACT_ATOMS: atom_id res chain seq x y z
N MET A 1 6.00 19.11 4.48
CA MET A 1 6.29 18.55 3.15
C MET A 1 7.76 18.18 2.94
N VAL A 2 8.73 19.05 3.31
CA VAL A 2 10.19 18.77 3.14
C VAL A 2 10.60 17.44 3.78
N VAL A 3 10.06 17.11 4.95
CA VAL A 3 10.32 15.86 5.69
C VAL A 3 9.98 14.57 4.91
N TYR A 4 9.18 14.68 3.86
CA TYR A 4 8.84 13.55 2.98
C TYR A 4 9.57 13.60 1.65
N VAL A 5 9.70 14.79 1.08
CA VAL A 5 10.34 14.98 -0.23
C VAL A 5 11.85 14.69 -0.17
N LEU A 6 12.55 15.25 0.82
CA LEU A 6 14.00 15.07 0.95
C LEU A 6 14.41 13.61 1.18
N PRO A 7 13.82 12.85 2.13
CA PRO A 7 14.11 11.42 2.27
C PRO A 7 13.74 10.60 1.04
N THR A 8 12.69 10.97 0.30
CA THR A 8 12.32 10.30 -0.96
C THR A 8 13.42 10.50 -2.00
N ILE A 9 13.88 11.72 -2.20
CA ILE A 9 14.98 12.02 -3.13
C ILE A 9 16.24 11.26 -2.72
N LEU A 10 16.59 11.26 -1.44
CA LEU A 10 17.76 10.56 -0.93
C LEU A 10 17.64 9.04 -1.13
N SER A 11 16.47 8.45 -0.89
CA SER A 11 16.21 7.02 -1.15
C SER A 11 16.37 6.68 -2.63
N ILE A 12 15.87 7.54 -3.53
CA ILE A 12 16.01 7.38 -4.98
C ILE A 12 17.48 7.45 -5.40
N LEU A 13 18.21 8.46 -4.91
CA LEU A 13 19.63 8.64 -5.22
C LEU A 13 20.47 7.44 -4.74
N LEU A 14 20.24 6.96 -3.53
CA LEU A 14 20.92 5.77 -3.00
C LEU A 14 20.62 4.53 -3.84
N ALA A 15 19.37 4.35 -4.33
CA ALA A 15 19.04 3.24 -5.21
C ALA A 15 19.71 3.36 -6.59
N LEU A 16 19.87 4.58 -7.12
CA LEU A 16 20.59 4.83 -8.38
C LEU A 16 22.09 4.54 -8.22
N VAL A 17 22.69 4.98 -7.12
CA VAL A 17 24.09 4.68 -6.76
C VAL A 17 24.29 3.17 -6.63
N ALA A 18 23.39 2.47 -5.93
CA ALA A 18 23.44 1.02 -5.78
C ALA A 18 23.43 0.30 -7.13
N LYS A 19 22.63 0.77 -8.07
CA LYS A 19 22.57 0.21 -9.43
C LYS A 19 23.87 0.41 -10.20
N ARG A 20 24.54 1.56 -10.02
CA ARG A 20 25.73 1.93 -10.80
C ARG A 20 27.03 1.29 -10.28
N PHE A 21 27.24 1.27 -8.96
CA PHE A 21 28.53 0.95 -8.37
C PHE A 21 28.66 -0.46 -7.80
N CYS A 22 27.53 -1.12 -7.59
CA CYS A 22 27.56 -2.44 -7.01
C CYS A 22 26.37 -3.25 -7.49
N GLN A 23 26.65 -4.39 -8.00
CA GLN A 23 25.74 -5.51 -7.87
C GLN A 23 25.54 -5.91 -6.38
N CYS A 24 25.97 -5.05 -5.46
CA CYS A 24 25.96 -5.28 -4.02
C CYS A 24 24.58 -5.02 -3.45
N LYS A 25 23.86 -6.10 -3.16
CA LYS A 25 22.51 -6.08 -2.60
C LYS A 25 22.40 -5.22 -1.32
N ILE A 26 23.46 -5.05 -0.57
CA ILE A 26 23.50 -4.26 0.67
C ILE A 26 23.16 -2.80 0.43
N ILE A 27 23.67 -2.16 -0.63
CA ILE A 27 23.42 -0.75 -0.91
C ILE A 27 21.94 -0.49 -1.24
N TYR A 28 21.23 -1.48 -1.85
CA TYR A 28 19.77 -1.37 -2.00
C TYR A 28 19.03 -1.28 -0.66
N TRP A 29 19.55 -1.91 0.39
CA TRP A 29 18.97 -1.79 1.72
C TRP A 29 19.18 -0.40 2.32
N PHE A 30 20.33 0.23 2.06
CA PHE A 30 20.54 1.63 2.47
C PHE A 30 19.56 2.60 1.81
N SER A 31 19.05 2.29 0.62
CA SER A 31 18.01 3.12 0.00
C SER A 31 16.67 3.09 0.75
N ALA A 32 16.42 2.11 1.61
CA ALA A 32 15.24 2.09 2.47
C ALA A 32 15.37 3.06 3.66
N LEU A 33 16.61 3.29 4.14
CA LEU A 33 16.89 3.94 5.41
C LEU A 33 16.25 5.34 5.55
N PRO A 34 16.31 6.25 4.58
CA PRO A 34 15.74 7.59 4.75
C PRO A 34 14.23 7.58 5.01
N LEU A 35 13.48 6.81 4.22
CA LEU A 35 12.02 6.69 4.40
C LEU A 35 11.67 5.86 5.64
N PHE A 36 12.45 4.83 5.94
CA PHE A 36 12.30 4.03 7.16
C PHE A 36 12.46 4.91 8.40
N LEU A 37 13.46 5.79 8.46
CA LEU A 37 13.67 6.68 9.60
C LEU A 37 12.49 7.64 9.78
N VAL A 38 11.95 8.21 8.70
CA VAL A 38 10.73 9.03 8.77
C VAL A 38 9.56 8.23 9.36
N ALA A 39 9.38 6.98 8.95
CA ALA A 39 8.30 6.13 9.46
C ALA A 39 8.53 5.68 10.90
N ALA A 40 9.77 5.30 11.24
CA ALA A 40 10.14 4.74 12.54
C ALA A 40 10.23 5.79 13.65
N LEU A 41 10.63 7.02 13.31
CA LEU A 41 10.81 8.11 14.28
C LEU A 41 9.58 9.03 14.41
N ARG A 42 8.52 8.79 13.64
CA ARG A 42 7.30 9.61 13.73
C ARG A 42 6.60 9.43 15.08
N ALA A 43 6.05 10.53 15.56
CA ALA A 43 5.11 10.57 16.67
C ALA A 43 3.95 11.50 16.31
N TRP A 44 2.75 11.24 16.82
CA TRP A 44 1.55 12.09 16.62
C TRP A 44 1.23 12.46 15.16
N THR A 45 1.75 11.69 14.22
CA THR A 45 1.61 11.91 12.78
C THR A 45 0.67 10.86 12.18
N GLY A 46 -0.29 11.34 11.39
CA GLY A 46 -1.31 10.49 10.77
C GLY A 46 -2.61 10.44 11.56
N THR A 47 -3.71 10.23 10.86
CA THR A 47 -5.07 10.22 11.44
C THR A 47 -5.31 9.05 12.37
N ASP A 48 -4.75 7.88 12.05
CA ASP A 48 -4.97 6.66 12.83
C ASP A 48 -4.04 6.56 14.06
N TRP A 49 -2.98 7.40 14.16
CA TRP A 49 -2.03 7.38 15.28
C TRP A 49 -2.71 7.38 16.63
N VAL A 50 -3.66 8.27 16.79
CA VAL A 50 -4.33 8.50 18.05
C VAL A 50 -5.21 7.31 18.45
N THR A 51 -5.92 6.72 17.48
CA THR A 51 -6.70 5.50 17.69
C THR A 51 -5.80 4.36 18.19
N TYR A 52 -4.62 4.22 17.60
CA TYR A 52 -3.66 3.20 18.04
C TYR A 52 -3.10 3.49 19.43
N TYR A 53 -2.72 4.75 19.70
CA TYR A 53 -2.07 5.11 20.96
C TYR A 53 -3.05 5.17 22.14
N TYR A 54 -4.14 5.94 22.00
CA TYR A 54 -5.08 6.12 23.12
C TYR A 54 -6.06 4.96 23.28
N ASN A 55 -6.69 4.48 22.21
CA ASN A 55 -7.74 3.50 22.35
C ASN A 55 -7.16 2.08 22.38
N GLN A 56 -6.52 1.64 21.30
CA GLN A 56 -6.11 0.24 21.17
C GLN A 56 -5.02 -0.16 22.15
N THR A 57 -4.08 0.73 22.48
CA THR A 57 -3.06 0.45 23.49
C THR A 57 -3.69 0.29 24.86
N GLN A 58 -4.62 1.15 25.24
CA GLN A 58 -5.32 1.05 26.53
C GLN A 58 -6.20 -0.21 26.61
N ASP A 59 -6.91 -0.53 25.53
CA ASP A 59 -7.69 -1.77 25.43
C ASP A 59 -6.82 -3.01 25.63
N ILE A 60 -5.62 -3.03 25.03
CA ILE A 60 -4.68 -4.15 25.19
C ILE A 60 -4.17 -4.24 26.64
N LEU A 61 -3.81 -3.11 27.24
CA LEU A 61 -3.27 -3.07 28.60
C LEU A 61 -4.32 -3.44 29.66
N SER A 62 -5.58 -3.07 29.45
CA SER A 62 -6.70 -3.41 30.32
C SER A 62 -7.26 -4.82 30.11
N GLY A 63 -6.76 -5.56 29.11
CA GLY A 63 -7.23 -6.90 28.77
C GLY A 63 -8.46 -6.97 27.87
N VAL A 64 -9.04 -5.83 27.48
CA VAL A 64 -10.23 -5.76 26.60
C VAL A 64 -9.85 -5.92 25.13
N GLY A 65 -8.58 -5.78 24.76
CA GLY A 65 -8.07 -5.80 23.39
C GLY A 65 -8.16 -7.15 22.65
N ALA A 66 -9.00 -8.10 23.08
CA ALA A 66 -9.14 -9.43 22.44
C ALA A 66 -9.63 -9.38 20.98
N TYR A 67 -10.29 -8.29 20.58
CA TYR A 67 -10.76 -8.08 19.20
C TYR A 67 -9.65 -7.71 18.22
N LEU A 68 -8.46 -7.36 18.72
CA LEU A 68 -7.29 -6.99 17.90
C LEU A 68 -6.48 -8.22 17.50
N GLU A 69 -5.81 -8.14 16.37
CA GLU A 69 -5.04 -9.24 15.81
C GLU A 69 -3.87 -9.66 16.73
N PRO A 70 -3.59 -10.98 16.82
CA PRO A 70 -2.68 -11.51 17.85
C PRO A 70 -1.23 -11.01 17.72
N ALA A 71 -0.68 -10.88 16.51
CA ALA A 71 0.69 -10.39 16.33
C ALA A 71 0.83 -8.94 16.79
N TYR A 72 -0.16 -8.09 16.50
CA TYR A 72 -0.18 -6.71 16.95
C TYR A 72 -0.30 -6.63 18.48
N ARG A 73 -1.18 -7.43 19.09
CA ARG A 73 -1.35 -7.48 20.56
C ARG A 73 -0.05 -7.88 21.25
N ILE A 74 0.62 -8.94 20.77
CA ILE A 74 1.88 -9.41 21.34
C ILE A 74 2.94 -8.31 21.25
N LEU A 75 3.08 -7.67 20.10
CA LEU A 75 4.01 -6.56 19.91
C LEU A 75 3.73 -5.41 20.86
N MET A 76 2.46 -5.01 21.03
CA MET A 76 2.06 -3.92 21.92
C MET A 76 2.28 -4.26 23.38
N LEU A 77 1.93 -5.48 23.82
CA LEU A 77 2.20 -5.94 25.20
C LEU A 77 3.69 -5.95 25.51
N PHE A 78 4.51 -6.46 24.59
CA PHE A 78 5.96 -6.45 24.77
C PHE A 78 6.50 -5.00 24.82
N SER A 79 6.09 -4.16 23.88
CA SER A 79 6.54 -2.76 23.82
C SER A 79 6.17 -1.98 25.07
N MET A 80 4.96 -2.13 25.57
CA MET A 80 4.46 -1.32 26.68
C MET A 80 4.82 -1.91 28.06
N LYS A 81 4.74 -3.24 28.25
CA LYS A 81 4.98 -3.85 29.55
C LYS A 81 6.45 -4.18 29.83
N VAL A 82 7.24 -4.45 28.76
CA VAL A 82 8.65 -4.83 28.91
C VAL A 82 9.58 -3.66 28.63
N LEU A 83 9.35 -2.94 27.53
CA LEU A 83 10.23 -1.85 27.09
C LEU A 83 9.72 -0.46 27.52
N HIS A 84 8.51 -0.36 28.03
CA HIS A 84 7.85 0.92 28.40
C HIS A 84 7.89 1.97 27.29
N SER A 85 7.84 1.53 26.03
CA SER A 85 8.01 2.38 24.87
C SER A 85 7.02 2.04 23.74
N TYR A 86 6.05 2.92 23.52
CA TYR A 86 5.18 2.82 22.34
C TYR A 86 5.98 2.98 21.02
N GLN A 87 7.01 3.83 21.02
CA GLN A 87 7.85 4.09 19.86
C GLN A 87 8.54 2.83 19.32
N PHE A 88 8.88 1.91 20.20
CA PHE A 88 9.44 0.61 19.77
C PHE A 88 8.48 -0.14 18.83
N SER A 89 7.19 -0.18 19.17
CA SER A 89 6.20 -0.83 18.30
C SER A 89 6.11 -0.17 16.92
N ILE A 90 6.17 1.16 16.86
CA ILE A 90 6.16 1.90 15.61
C ILE A 90 7.39 1.56 14.76
N ALA A 91 8.57 1.52 15.38
CA ALA A 91 9.82 1.18 14.70
C ALA A 91 9.80 -0.25 14.15
N VAL A 92 9.27 -1.22 14.92
CA VAL A 92 9.15 -2.63 14.48
C VAL A 92 8.16 -2.76 13.32
N ILE A 93 7.02 -2.08 13.38
CA ILE A 93 6.03 -2.05 12.30
C ILE A 93 6.63 -1.43 11.03
N ALA A 94 7.29 -0.28 11.17
CA ALA A 94 7.98 0.37 10.06
C ALA A 94 9.05 -0.57 9.47
N PHE A 95 9.87 -1.20 10.31
CA PHE A 95 10.87 -2.16 9.86
C PHE A 95 10.25 -3.31 9.05
N ALA A 96 9.17 -3.91 9.53
CA ALA A 96 8.48 -4.98 8.82
C ALA A 96 7.99 -4.53 7.43
N VAL A 97 7.33 -3.36 7.35
CA VAL A 97 6.85 -2.80 6.07
C VAL A 97 8.01 -2.63 5.10
N PHE A 98 9.08 -1.97 5.51
CA PHE A 98 10.22 -1.69 4.63
C PHE A 98 10.99 -2.96 4.28
N PHE A 99 11.22 -3.86 5.23
CA PHE A 99 11.93 -5.10 5.02
C PHE A 99 11.27 -5.95 3.93
N PHE A 100 9.98 -6.24 4.05
CA PHE A 100 9.28 -7.09 3.09
C PHE A 100 9.08 -6.40 1.74
N THR A 101 8.76 -5.10 1.73
CA THR A 101 8.59 -4.33 0.49
C THR A 101 9.90 -4.22 -0.28
N TRP A 102 11.00 -3.87 0.39
CA TRP A 102 12.31 -3.77 -0.27
C TRP A 102 12.85 -5.12 -0.75
N LYS A 103 12.57 -6.21 -0.04
CA LYS A 103 12.85 -7.56 -0.57
C LYS A 103 12.13 -7.83 -1.88
N CYS A 104 10.88 -7.42 -1.99
CA CYS A 104 10.12 -7.54 -3.23
C CYS A 104 10.72 -6.65 -4.32
N PHE A 105 10.99 -5.38 -4.04
CA PHE A 105 11.57 -4.43 -5.00
C PHE A 105 12.95 -4.86 -5.48
N ALA A 106 13.85 -5.24 -4.56
CA ALA A 106 15.22 -5.68 -4.91
C ALA A 106 15.22 -6.95 -5.77
N ARG A 107 14.20 -7.79 -5.65
CA ARG A 107 14.12 -9.05 -6.39
C ARG A 107 13.44 -8.89 -7.76
N TYR A 108 12.41 -8.09 -7.86
CA TYR A 108 11.52 -8.06 -9.02
C TYR A 108 11.50 -6.74 -9.78
N SER A 109 11.92 -5.63 -9.18
CA SER A 109 11.93 -4.37 -9.90
C SER A 109 13.13 -4.27 -10.85
N GLU A 110 12.89 -3.96 -12.11
CA GLU A 110 13.95 -3.65 -13.08
C GLU A 110 14.57 -2.26 -12.83
N HIS A 111 13.86 -1.40 -12.08
CA HIS A 111 14.33 -0.06 -11.72
C HIS A 111 13.89 0.32 -10.31
N VAL A 112 14.64 -0.15 -9.30
CA VAL A 112 14.29 0.03 -7.87
C VAL A 112 14.03 1.50 -7.52
N ALA A 113 14.86 2.44 -8.02
CA ALA A 113 14.66 3.86 -7.78
C ALA A 113 13.28 4.36 -8.28
N PHE A 114 12.79 3.85 -9.41
CA PHE A 114 11.45 4.18 -9.89
C PHE A 114 10.35 3.49 -9.08
N SER A 115 10.58 2.26 -8.61
CA SER A 115 9.62 1.62 -7.68
C SER A 115 9.51 2.39 -6.35
N ILE A 116 10.61 2.95 -5.84
CA ILE A 116 10.59 3.82 -4.65
C ILE A 116 9.81 5.10 -4.94
N PHE A 117 10.06 5.74 -6.08
CA PHE A 117 9.29 6.89 -6.55
C PHE A 117 7.79 6.55 -6.60
N ALA A 118 7.41 5.45 -7.24
CA ALA A 118 6.04 5.00 -7.34
C ALA A 118 5.43 4.66 -5.96
N PHE A 119 6.19 4.06 -5.05
CA PHE A 119 5.75 3.73 -3.69
C PHE A 119 5.34 4.97 -2.88
N VAL A 120 6.04 6.08 -3.08
CA VAL A 120 5.69 7.36 -2.44
C VAL A 120 4.55 8.04 -3.19
N THR A 121 4.64 8.15 -4.51
CA THR A 121 3.67 8.92 -5.31
C THR A 121 2.30 8.25 -5.41
N LEU A 122 2.21 6.91 -5.34
CA LEU A 122 0.95 6.17 -5.22
C LEU A 122 0.49 6.03 -3.75
N ALA A 123 1.05 6.82 -2.84
CA ALA A 123 0.68 6.89 -1.43
C ALA A 123 0.84 5.58 -0.63
N CYS A 124 1.54 4.57 -1.12
CA CYS A 124 1.84 3.36 -0.33
C CYS A 124 2.61 3.68 0.95
N PHE A 125 3.56 4.63 0.85
CA PHE A 125 4.32 5.11 2.00
C PHE A 125 3.39 5.78 3.03
N TYR A 126 2.53 6.71 2.61
CA TYR A 126 1.60 7.40 3.51
C TYR A 126 0.55 6.47 4.11
N PHE A 127 0.10 5.49 3.34
CA PHE A 127 -0.76 4.43 3.84
C PHE A 127 -0.10 3.66 4.99
N SER A 128 1.21 3.40 4.89
CA SER A 128 1.95 2.71 5.94
C SER A 128 2.10 3.53 7.23
N LEU A 129 2.01 4.85 7.14
CA LEU A 129 2.01 5.72 8.31
C LEU A 129 0.64 5.73 9.03
N ASN A 130 -0.45 5.48 8.32
CA ASN A 130 -1.82 5.49 8.86
C ASN A 130 -2.29 4.06 9.18
N ALA A 131 -2.63 3.27 8.20
CA ALA A 131 -3.13 1.90 8.39
C ALA A 131 -1.98 0.90 8.64
N MET A 132 -1.22 1.09 9.71
CA MET A 132 0.04 0.42 10.01
C MET A 132 -0.05 -1.11 9.93
N ARG A 133 -1.06 -1.70 10.59
CA ARG A 133 -1.26 -3.16 10.66
C ARG A 133 -1.53 -3.74 9.28
N GLN A 134 -2.40 -3.08 8.52
CA GLN A 134 -2.72 -3.47 7.15
C GLN A 134 -1.51 -3.34 6.23
N ALA A 135 -0.70 -2.30 6.40
CA ALA A 135 0.52 -2.09 5.62
C ALA A 135 1.56 -3.21 5.83
N VAL A 136 1.71 -3.71 7.06
CA VAL A 136 2.56 -4.90 7.32
C VAL A 136 2.02 -6.12 6.57
N ALA A 137 0.71 -6.36 6.63
CA ALA A 137 0.09 -7.49 5.94
C ALA A 137 0.27 -7.41 4.41
N ILE A 138 0.14 -6.21 3.83
CA ILE A 138 0.40 -5.94 2.41
C ILE A 138 1.87 -6.20 2.05
N ALA A 139 2.79 -5.73 2.87
CA ALA A 139 4.22 -5.93 2.63
C ALA A 139 4.62 -7.42 2.68
N ILE A 140 4.07 -8.19 3.63
CA ILE A 140 4.25 -9.64 3.71
C ILE A 140 3.67 -10.32 2.46
N PHE A 141 2.50 -9.91 1.97
CA PHE A 141 1.93 -10.44 0.74
C PHE A 141 2.83 -10.15 -0.48
N CYS A 142 3.34 -8.93 -0.62
CA CYS A 142 4.29 -8.60 -1.70
C CYS A 142 5.51 -9.51 -1.67
N TYR A 143 6.05 -9.79 -0.49
CA TYR A 143 7.11 -10.76 -0.32
C TYR A 143 6.66 -12.18 -0.68
N ALA A 144 5.45 -12.58 -0.28
CA ALA A 144 4.90 -13.90 -0.54
C ALA A 144 4.66 -14.18 -2.04
N CYS A 145 4.54 -13.16 -2.89
CA CYS A 145 4.39 -13.30 -4.34
C CYS A 145 5.51 -14.15 -4.98
N GLN A 146 6.74 -14.14 -4.41
CA GLN A 146 7.82 -15.01 -4.86
C GLN A 146 7.44 -16.50 -4.80
N PHE A 147 6.69 -16.91 -3.79
CA PHE A 147 6.30 -18.31 -3.60
C PHE A 147 5.20 -18.74 -4.56
N ILE A 148 4.44 -17.80 -5.13
CA ILE A 148 3.54 -18.07 -6.27
C ILE A 148 4.36 -18.43 -7.50
N LEU A 149 5.41 -17.65 -7.79
CA LEU A 149 6.32 -17.84 -8.93
C LEU A 149 7.14 -19.11 -8.80
N GLU A 150 7.59 -19.42 -7.59
CA GLU A 150 8.36 -20.63 -7.26
C GLU A 150 7.47 -21.87 -7.09
N ARG A 151 6.13 -21.75 -7.20
CA ARG A 151 5.13 -22.82 -6.98
C ARG A 151 5.20 -23.46 -5.58
N LYS A 152 5.64 -22.70 -4.56
CA LYS A 152 5.79 -23.14 -3.17
C LYS A 152 4.55 -22.75 -2.35
N SER A 153 3.45 -23.49 -2.52
CA SER A 153 2.15 -23.18 -1.89
C SER A 153 2.23 -23.09 -0.36
N ILE A 154 2.91 -24.05 0.29
CA ILE A 154 3.03 -24.09 1.75
C ILE A 154 3.70 -22.80 2.27
N LYS A 155 4.77 -22.35 1.63
CA LYS A 155 5.45 -21.10 2.03
C LYS A 155 4.58 -19.87 1.81
N TYR A 156 3.82 -19.86 0.70
CA TYR A 156 2.86 -18.79 0.46
C TYR A 156 1.80 -18.72 1.55
N PHE A 157 1.11 -19.83 1.83
CA PHE A 157 0.04 -19.86 2.83
C PHE A 157 0.57 -19.60 4.24
N ALA A 158 1.78 -20.03 4.59
CA ALA A 158 2.42 -19.68 5.85
C ALA A 158 2.64 -18.16 5.98
N CYS A 159 3.11 -17.49 4.91
CA CYS A 159 3.24 -16.03 4.89
C CYS A 159 1.87 -15.34 5.02
N ILE A 160 0.84 -15.84 4.30
CA ILE A 160 -0.50 -15.24 4.38
C ILE A 160 -1.12 -15.47 5.77
N PHE A 161 -0.93 -16.64 6.36
CA PHE A 161 -1.36 -16.89 7.75
C PHE A 161 -0.72 -15.89 8.71
N PHE A 162 0.61 -15.66 8.59
CA PHE A 162 1.29 -14.64 9.40
C PHE A 162 0.75 -13.23 9.11
N ALA A 163 0.48 -12.87 7.85
CA ALA A 163 -0.14 -11.60 7.50
C ALA A 163 -1.53 -11.41 8.13
N ILE A 164 -2.34 -12.48 8.22
CA ILE A 164 -3.66 -12.46 8.89
C ILE A 164 -3.50 -12.18 10.39
N THR A 165 -2.46 -12.71 11.03
CA THR A 165 -2.20 -12.39 12.45
C THR A 165 -1.77 -10.93 12.67
N CYS A 166 -1.28 -10.26 11.65
CA CYS A 166 -0.96 -8.83 11.68
C CYS A 166 -2.19 -7.96 11.37
N HIS A 167 -3.01 -8.40 10.40
CA HIS A 167 -4.26 -7.73 10.04
C HIS A 167 -5.22 -8.68 9.33
N PHE A 168 -6.41 -8.83 9.89
CA PHE A 168 -7.40 -9.84 9.46
C PHE A 168 -7.81 -9.69 7.99
N SER A 169 -7.83 -8.47 7.44
CA SER A 169 -8.15 -8.25 6.02
C SER A 169 -7.19 -8.94 5.03
N ALA A 170 -6.01 -9.39 5.49
CA ALA A 170 -5.11 -10.20 4.67
C ALA A 170 -5.69 -11.55 4.22
N LEU A 171 -6.83 -11.97 4.81
CA LEU A 171 -7.59 -13.14 4.36
C LEU A 171 -7.95 -13.04 2.87
N ILE A 172 -8.10 -11.83 2.34
CA ILE A 172 -8.33 -11.60 0.91
C ILE A 172 -7.26 -12.24 0.03
N TYR A 173 -6.03 -12.38 0.51
CA TYR A 173 -4.93 -12.92 -0.28
C TYR A 173 -4.96 -14.44 -0.44
N VAL A 174 -5.76 -15.17 0.33
CA VAL A 174 -5.82 -16.63 0.25
C VAL A 174 -6.11 -17.12 -1.18
N PRO A 175 -7.14 -16.64 -1.91
CA PRO A 175 -7.40 -17.07 -3.28
C PRO A 175 -6.35 -16.55 -4.30
N PHE A 176 -5.57 -15.54 -3.96
CA PHE A 176 -4.62 -14.92 -4.90
C PHE A 176 -3.44 -15.82 -5.27
N TYR A 177 -3.17 -16.90 -4.51
CA TYR A 177 -2.23 -17.93 -4.93
C TYR A 177 -2.61 -18.54 -6.30
N PHE A 178 -3.89 -18.70 -6.55
CA PHE A 178 -4.41 -19.26 -7.81
C PHE A 178 -4.67 -18.16 -8.83
N ILE A 179 -5.28 -17.08 -8.43
CA ILE A 179 -5.72 -15.98 -9.30
C ILE A 179 -4.53 -15.31 -10.01
N LEU A 180 -3.42 -15.07 -9.31
CA LEU A 180 -2.26 -14.37 -9.88
C LEU A 180 -1.46 -15.20 -10.89
N LYS A 181 -1.67 -16.50 -10.94
CA LYS A 181 -1.10 -17.39 -11.98
C LYS A 181 -1.83 -17.30 -13.32
N MET A 182 -3.05 -16.78 -13.32
CA MET A 182 -3.85 -16.67 -14.54
C MET A 182 -3.29 -15.59 -15.46
N LYS A 183 -3.28 -15.86 -16.76
CA LYS A 183 -2.94 -14.85 -17.78
C LYS A 183 -4.20 -14.08 -18.15
N ILE A 184 -4.34 -12.85 -17.68
CA ILE A 184 -5.46 -11.99 -18.03
C ILE A 184 -5.20 -11.40 -19.42
N SER A 185 -5.93 -11.87 -20.42
CA SER A 185 -5.87 -11.34 -21.78
C SER A 185 -6.56 -9.96 -21.85
N LYS A 186 -6.24 -9.16 -22.88
CA LYS A 186 -6.91 -7.88 -23.12
C LYS A 186 -8.43 -8.02 -23.21
N LYS A 187 -8.92 -9.08 -23.90
CA LYS A 187 -10.35 -9.36 -24.01
C LYS A 187 -10.99 -9.60 -22.65
N HIS A 188 -10.38 -10.45 -21.81
CA HIS A 188 -10.89 -10.71 -20.45
C HIS A 188 -10.86 -9.46 -19.58
N PHE A 189 -9.79 -8.65 -19.67
CA PHE A 189 -9.70 -7.39 -18.95
C PHE A 189 -10.88 -6.46 -19.28
N PHE A 190 -11.18 -6.24 -20.57
CA PHE A 190 -12.29 -5.38 -20.97
C PHE A 190 -13.65 -5.96 -20.59
N ILE A 191 -13.87 -7.26 -20.80
CA ILE A 191 -15.14 -7.92 -20.44
C ILE A 191 -15.41 -7.77 -18.94
N VAL A 192 -14.42 -8.06 -18.08
CA VAL A 192 -14.59 -7.94 -16.63
C VAL A 192 -14.77 -6.48 -16.22
N SER A 193 -14.01 -5.54 -16.80
CA SER A 193 -14.14 -4.12 -16.48
C SER A 193 -15.53 -3.57 -16.84
N ILE A 194 -16.05 -3.91 -18.01
CA ILE A 194 -17.40 -3.53 -18.45
C ILE A 194 -18.44 -4.23 -17.55
N GLY A 195 -18.26 -5.52 -17.29
CA GLY A 195 -19.14 -6.26 -16.39
C GLY A 195 -19.21 -5.64 -15.01
N LEU A 196 -18.08 -5.27 -14.41
CA LEU A 196 -18.06 -4.56 -13.13
C LEU A 196 -18.87 -3.26 -13.19
N LEU A 197 -18.70 -2.44 -14.21
CA LEU A 197 -19.43 -1.17 -14.34
C LEU A 197 -20.94 -1.38 -14.43
N PHE A 198 -21.41 -2.39 -15.17
CA PHE A 198 -22.84 -2.68 -15.32
C PHE A 198 -23.46 -3.33 -14.07
N PHE A 199 -22.76 -4.26 -13.45
CA PHE A 199 -23.27 -5.00 -12.29
C PHE A 199 -22.96 -4.30 -10.95
N LEU A 200 -22.18 -3.24 -10.97
CA LEU A 200 -21.79 -2.52 -9.77
C LEU A 200 -22.96 -2.09 -8.89
N PRO A 201 -24.05 -1.46 -9.42
CA PRO A 201 -25.21 -1.09 -8.63
C PRO A 201 -25.91 -2.30 -8.00
N ILE A 202 -25.97 -3.41 -8.72
CA ILE A 202 -26.59 -4.66 -8.24
C ILE A 202 -25.74 -5.28 -7.13
N ILE A 203 -24.42 -5.33 -7.33
CA ILE A 203 -23.47 -5.86 -6.35
C ILE A 203 -23.55 -5.06 -5.04
N SER A 204 -23.54 -3.74 -5.12
CA SER A 204 -23.56 -2.88 -3.94
C SER A 204 -24.89 -2.97 -3.17
N LYS A 205 -26.02 -3.03 -3.88
CA LYS A 205 -27.33 -3.00 -3.26
C LYS A 205 -27.78 -4.36 -2.72
N PHE A 206 -27.41 -5.46 -3.38
CA PHE A 206 -27.96 -6.78 -3.07
C PHE A 206 -26.93 -7.78 -2.57
N ILE A 207 -25.71 -7.79 -3.14
CA ILE A 207 -24.72 -8.82 -2.87
C ILE A 207 -23.86 -8.49 -1.63
N PHE A 208 -23.35 -7.26 -1.54
CA PHE A 208 -22.52 -6.87 -0.41
C PHE A 208 -23.22 -6.93 0.95
N PRO A 209 -24.45 -6.41 1.14
CA PRO A 209 -25.15 -6.54 2.42
C PRO A 209 -25.36 -8.00 2.83
N LEU A 210 -25.60 -8.89 1.86
CA LEU A 210 -25.84 -10.32 2.11
C LEU A 210 -24.58 -11.06 2.59
N ILE A 211 -23.41 -10.72 2.01
CA ILE A 211 -22.15 -11.41 2.31
C ILE A 211 -21.46 -10.81 3.54
N MET A 212 -21.59 -9.51 3.75
CA MET A 212 -20.74 -8.78 4.70
C MET A 212 -21.39 -8.55 6.07
N GLY A 213 -22.70 -8.81 6.24
CA GLY A 213 -23.37 -8.74 7.53
C GLY A 213 -23.00 -7.50 8.36
N LYS A 214 -22.32 -7.71 9.50
CA LYS A 214 -21.84 -6.64 10.39
C LYS A 214 -20.85 -5.64 9.74
N TYR A 215 -20.27 -5.98 8.59
CA TYR A 215 -19.41 -5.08 7.82
C TYR A 215 -20.16 -4.26 6.78
N SER A 216 -21.51 -4.34 6.75
CA SER A 216 -22.35 -3.57 5.82
C SER A 216 -22.14 -2.06 5.92
N ALA A 217 -21.74 -1.55 7.10
CA ALA A 217 -21.38 -0.15 7.30
C ALA A 217 -20.21 0.35 6.44
N TYR A 218 -19.37 -0.55 5.92
CA TYR A 218 -18.30 -0.21 4.97
C TYR A 218 -18.79 -0.07 3.53
N PHE A 219 -20.05 -0.41 3.26
CA PHE A 219 -20.67 -0.39 1.95
C PHE A 219 -21.81 0.63 1.95
N ALA A 220 -21.52 1.85 1.56
CA ALA A 220 -22.52 2.89 1.36
C ALA A 220 -22.43 3.41 -0.06
N TRP A 221 -23.51 3.25 -0.83
CA TRP A 221 -23.61 3.81 -2.17
C TRP A 221 -23.67 5.34 -2.09
N GLY A 222 -22.77 6.01 -2.79
CA GLY A 222 -22.86 7.44 -3.06
C GLY A 222 -22.32 8.38 -2.00
N THR A 223 -21.70 7.90 -0.92
CA THR A 223 -21.01 8.75 0.04
C THR A 223 -19.54 8.89 -0.32
N GLU A 224 -19.10 10.11 -0.68
CA GLU A 224 -17.70 10.53 -0.84
C GLU A 224 -16.82 9.71 -1.80
N SER A 225 -17.27 9.54 -3.04
CA SER A 225 -16.52 8.82 -4.09
C SER A 225 -15.27 9.56 -4.62
N SER A 226 -15.00 10.78 -4.17
CA SER A 226 -13.92 11.63 -4.70
C SER A 226 -12.51 11.06 -4.55
N TYR A 227 -12.29 10.17 -3.58
CA TYR A 227 -10.97 9.59 -3.30
C TYR A 227 -10.46 8.58 -4.33
N ASN A 228 -11.32 8.05 -5.17
CA ASN A 228 -11.01 6.88 -5.98
C ASN A 228 -10.47 7.22 -7.36
N PHE A 229 -10.87 8.35 -7.93
CA PHE A 229 -10.38 8.82 -9.22
C PHE A 229 -8.86 9.06 -9.24
N ARG A 230 -8.25 9.35 -8.09
CA ARG A 230 -6.82 9.58 -7.93
C ARG A 230 -5.98 8.40 -8.39
N TYR A 231 -6.44 7.18 -8.07
CA TYR A 231 -5.74 5.95 -8.46
C TYR A 231 -6.17 5.46 -9.83
N LEU A 232 -7.39 5.77 -10.25
CA LEU A 232 -7.89 5.38 -11.57
C LEU A 232 -7.00 5.96 -12.69
N ILE A 233 -6.60 7.23 -12.58
CA ILE A 233 -5.77 7.89 -13.59
C ILE A 233 -4.39 7.21 -13.75
N PRO A 234 -3.55 7.06 -12.71
CA PRO A 234 -2.24 6.43 -12.86
C PRO A 234 -2.33 4.95 -13.22
N LEU A 235 -3.31 4.21 -12.70
CA LEU A 235 -3.48 2.80 -13.04
C LEU A 235 -3.96 2.61 -14.48
N SER A 236 -4.88 3.46 -14.98
CA SER A 236 -5.27 3.49 -16.39
C SER A 236 -4.08 3.80 -17.29
N PHE A 237 -3.28 4.81 -16.90
CA PHE A 237 -2.07 5.17 -17.65
C PHE A 237 -1.10 3.98 -17.76
N MET A 238 -0.83 3.27 -16.65
CA MET A 238 0.02 2.08 -16.66
C MET A 238 -0.50 1.00 -17.62
N LEU A 239 -1.80 0.74 -17.62
CA LEU A 239 -2.41 -0.27 -18.49
C LEU A 239 -2.39 0.14 -19.95
N VAL A 240 -2.68 1.40 -20.27
CA VAL A 240 -2.56 1.96 -21.64
C VAL A 240 -1.11 1.92 -22.11
N GLN A 241 -0.16 2.33 -21.27
CA GLN A 241 1.28 2.24 -21.53
C GLN A 241 1.70 0.80 -21.82
N SER A 242 1.25 -0.16 -21.03
CA SER A 242 1.49 -1.58 -21.27
C SER A 242 0.98 -2.04 -22.65
N PHE A 243 -0.28 -1.72 -22.97
CA PHE A 243 -0.86 -2.10 -24.26
C PHE A 243 -0.14 -1.46 -25.46
N TYR A 244 0.30 -0.21 -25.29
CA TYR A 244 1.09 0.49 -26.31
C TYR A 244 2.44 -0.18 -26.53
N LEU A 245 3.19 -0.45 -25.45
CA LEU A 245 4.52 -1.08 -25.52
C LEU A 245 4.45 -2.49 -26.10
N GLN A 246 3.42 -3.28 -25.78
CA GLN A 246 3.19 -4.60 -26.37
C GLN A 246 2.91 -4.48 -27.89
N LYS A 247 2.04 -3.54 -28.31
CA LYS A 247 1.73 -3.33 -29.72
C LYS A 247 2.98 -2.95 -30.53
N LYS A 248 3.92 -2.23 -29.92
CA LYS A 248 5.20 -1.84 -30.53
C LYS A 248 6.27 -2.94 -30.46
N GLY A 249 6.00 -4.08 -29.84
CA GLY A 249 7.00 -5.13 -29.61
C GLY A 249 8.13 -4.75 -28.66
N MET A 250 8.00 -3.63 -27.95
CA MET A 250 9.01 -3.12 -27.01
C MET A 250 8.95 -3.78 -25.64
N PHE A 251 7.87 -4.49 -25.36
CA PHE A 251 7.62 -5.11 -24.07
C PHE A 251 6.96 -6.47 -24.26
N VAL A 252 7.62 -7.51 -23.74
CA VAL A 252 7.15 -8.88 -23.86
C VAL A 252 6.70 -9.36 -22.48
N GLU A 253 5.41 -9.63 -22.33
CA GLU A 253 4.81 -10.13 -21.08
C GLU A 253 5.01 -11.63 -20.85
N ASN A 254 5.96 -12.28 -21.55
CA ASN A 254 6.13 -13.74 -21.42
C ASN A 254 6.79 -14.15 -20.10
N ARG A 255 7.29 -13.21 -19.31
CA ARG A 255 7.84 -13.47 -17.97
C ARG A 255 6.70 -13.62 -16.96
N ASN A 256 6.73 -14.68 -16.19
CA ASN A 256 5.69 -14.95 -15.18
C ASN A 256 5.65 -13.90 -14.07
N ASP A 257 6.79 -13.33 -13.70
CA ASP A 257 6.87 -12.25 -12.70
C ASP A 257 6.21 -10.97 -13.21
N VAL A 258 6.47 -10.56 -14.45
CA VAL A 258 5.83 -9.39 -15.08
C VAL A 258 4.32 -9.57 -15.14
N ASN A 259 3.84 -10.76 -15.54
CA ASN A 259 2.41 -11.08 -15.55
C ASN A 259 1.78 -10.99 -14.16
N LEU A 260 2.47 -11.48 -13.13
CA LEU A 260 1.99 -11.41 -11.74
C LEU A 260 1.79 -9.96 -11.30
N PHE A 261 2.78 -9.09 -11.51
CA PHE A 261 2.69 -7.68 -11.12
C PHE A 261 1.72 -6.87 -12.00
N LYS A 262 1.57 -7.23 -13.28
CA LYS A 262 0.48 -6.74 -14.13
C LYS A 262 -0.89 -7.09 -13.55
N ASN A 263 -1.08 -8.35 -13.15
CA ASN A 263 -2.34 -8.79 -12.55
C ASN A 263 -2.65 -8.01 -11.27
N LEU A 264 -1.66 -7.75 -10.41
CA LEU A 264 -1.85 -6.89 -9.23
C LEU A 264 -2.30 -5.46 -9.63
N THR A 265 -1.72 -4.90 -10.70
CA THR A 265 -2.14 -3.59 -11.23
C THR A 265 -3.57 -3.63 -11.76
N ILE A 266 -3.97 -4.70 -12.43
CA ILE A 266 -5.35 -4.90 -12.90
C ILE A 266 -6.32 -4.99 -11.72
N TRP A 267 -5.96 -5.72 -10.66
CA TRP A 267 -6.78 -5.81 -9.45
C TRP A 267 -6.89 -4.47 -8.72
N ALA A 268 -5.81 -3.67 -8.65
CA ALA A 268 -5.89 -2.31 -8.15
C ALA A 268 -6.85 -1.44 -8.99
N PHE A 269 -6.77 -1.55 -10.32
CA PHE A 269 -7.67 -0.86 -11.24
C PHE A 269 -9.13 -1.26 -11.05
N TRP A 270 -9.42 -2.57 -10.97
CA TRP A 270 -10.78 -3.04 -10.68
C TRP A 270 -11.25 -2.62 -9.29
N GLY A 271 -10.35 -2.51 -8.32
CA GLY A 271 -10.64 -1.91 -7.02
C GLY A 271 -11.13 -0.45 -7.15
N CYS A 272 -10.53 0.33 -8.06
CA CYS A 272 -11.02 1.68 -8.34
C CYS A 272 -12.43 1.69 -8.96
N LEU A 273 -12.76 0.72 -9.81
CA LEU A 273 -14.10 0.59 -10.38
C LEU A 273 -15.13 0.18 -9.32
N LEU A 274 -14.73 -0.64 -8.33
CA LEU A 274 -15.58 -1.04 -7.20
C LEU A 274 -15.73 0.04 -6.13
N ALA A 275 -14.91 1.06 -6.18
CA ALA A 275 -14.84 2.10 -5.16
C ALA A 275 -16.14 2.87 -4.91
N PRO A 276 -17.00 3.16 -5.92
CA PRO A 276 -18.30 3.78 -5.68
C PRO A 276 -19.26 2.96 -4.79
N CYS A 277 -18.96 1.67 -4.60
CA CYS A 277 -19.71 0.75 -3.74
C CYS A 277 -19.20 0.68 -2.31
N LEU A 278 -18.11 1.35 -2.02
CA LEU A 278 -17.41 1.31 -0.75
C LEU A 278 -17.35 2.71 -0.16
N THR A 279 -17.35 2.82 1.17
CA THR A 279 -17.01 4.10 1.81
C THR A 279 -15.62 4.54 1.38
N GLY A 280 -15.35 5.85 1.31
CA GLY A 280 -14.10 6.38 0.76
C GLY A 280 -12.83 5.76 1.37
N GLN A 281 -12.79 5.59 2.69
CA GLN A 281 -11.66 4.94 3.38
C GLN A 281 -11.55 3.45 3.04
N SER A 282 -12.67 2.73 2.95
CA SER A 282 -12.69 1.29 2.63
C SER A 282 -12.24 1.03 1.20
N ALA A 283 -12.63 1.88 0.28
CA ALA A 283 -12.21 1.82 -1.12
C ALA A 283 -10.70 1.98 -1.26
N PHE A 284 -10.13 2.98 -0.60
CA PHE A 284 -8.68 3.16 -0.60
C PHE A 284 -7.94 1.98 0.04
N ARG A 285 -8.41 1.49 1.18
CA ARG A 285 -7.84 0.30 1.85
C ARG A 285 -7.86 -0.93 0.96
N PHE A 286 -8.92 -1.10 0.14
CA PHE A 286 -8.99 -2.19 -0.82
C PHE A 286 -7.98 -2.04 -1.97
N ILE A 287 -7.89 -0.85 -2.57
CA ILE A 287 -6.92 -0.56 -3.65
C ILE A 287 -5.48 -0.75 -3.14
N ALA A 288 -5.20 -0.29 -1.92
CA ALA A 288 -3.89 -0.35 -1.28
C ALA A 288 -3.32 -1.79 -1.19
N PHE A 289 -4.18 -2.83 -1.14
CA PHE A 289 -3.73 -4.22 -1.16
C PHE A 289 -2.85 -4.57 -2.36
N PHE A 290 -2.99 -3.88 -3.47
CA PHE A 290 -2.35 -4.23 -4.73
C PHE A 290 -1.32 -3.19 -5.20
N LEU A 291 -1.33 -1.98 -4.62
CA LEU A 291 -0.49 -0.86 -5.07
C LEU A 291 1.02 -1.13 -5.03
N PRO A 292 1.62 -1.78 -4.00
CA PRO A 292 3.04 -2.06 -4.04
C PRO A 292 3.44 -2.97 -5.21
N GLY A 293 2.55 -3.89 -5.62
CA GLY A 293 2.73 -4.67 -6.84
C GLY A 293 2.67 -3.81 -8.11
N ALA A 294 1.76 -2.84 -8.14
CA ALA A 294 1.69 -1.86 -9.24
C ALA A 294 2.95 -1.00 -9.34
N CYS A 295 3.61 -0.66 -8.21
CA CYS A 295 4.91 0.04 -8.22
C CYS A 295 5.98 -0.75 -8.96
N VAL A 296 6.05 -2.07 -8.74
CA VAL A 296 6.99 -2.96 -9.46
C VAL A 296 6.62 -3.02 -10.94
N TYR A 297 5.35 -3.18 -11.27
CA TYR A 297 4.92 -3.21 -12.68
C TYR A 297 5.20 -1.90 -13.41
N TRP A 298 4.95 -0.76 -12.78
CA TRP A 298 5.26 0.54 -13.39
C TRP A 298 6.75 0.72 -13.65
N ALA A 299 7.61 0.19 -12.78
CA ALA A 299 9.06 0.21 -13.00
C ALA A 299 9.48 -0.65 -14.21
N HIS A 300 8.82 -1.79 -14.47
CA HIS A 300 9.03 -2.56 -15.71
C HIS A 300 8.62 -1.74 -16.94
N LEU A 301 7.46 -1.13 -16.93
CA LEU A 301 7.00 -0.28 -18.05
C LEU A 301 7.93 0.91 -18.26
N PHE A 302 8.41 1.54 -17.19
CA PHE A 302 9.33 2.67 -17.25
C PHE A 302 10.64 2.32 -17.98
N VAL A 303 11.23 1.16 -17.69
CA VAL A 303 12.49 0.73 -18.33
C VAL A 303 12.32 0.60 -19.83
N HIS A 304 11.23 -0.02 -20.28
CA HIS A 304 10.96 -0.32 -21.68
C HIS A 304 10.33 0.85 -22.46
N SER A 305 10.06 1.97 -21.82
CA SER A 305 9.46 3.15 -22.42
C SER A 305 10.49 4.03 -23.13
N ASN A 306 10.05 4.74 -24.17
CA ASN A 306 10.81 5.84 -24.76
C ASN A 306 10.89 7.04 -23.79
N LEU A 307 11.72 8.02 -24.13
CA LEU A 307 11.97 9.19 -23.28
C LEU A 307 10.67 9.94 -22.92
N TRP A 308 9.77 10.14 -23.86
CA TRP A 308 8.52 10.86 -23.62
C TRP A 308 7.61 10.15 -22.62
N LEU A 309 7.46 8.84 -22.74
CA LEU A 309 6.67 8.05 -21.78
C LEU A 309 7.34 8.00 -20.39
N LYS A 310 8.68 8.03 -20.32
CA LYS A 310 9.40 8.14 -19.04
C LYS A 310 9.13 9.48 -18.37
N ILE A 311 9.24 10.58 -19.10
CA ILE A 311 8.92 11.93 -18.60
C ILE A 311 7.46 11.98 -18.14
N LEU A 312 6.53 11.51 -18.97
CA LEU A 312 5.11 11.48 -18.63
C LEU A 312 4.82 10.67 -17.37
N SER A 313 5.50 9.53 -17.19
CA SER A 313 5.38 8.70 -15.96
C SER A 313 5.84 9.46 -14.72
N ILE A 314 6.95 10.20 -14.80
CA ILE A 314 7.44 11.01 -13.69
C ILE A 314 6.49 12.17 -13.39
N VAL A 315 6.08 12.91 -14.41
CA VAL A 315 5.15 14.05 -14.27
C VAL A 315 3.83 13.60 -13.65
N LEU A 316 3.27 12.50 -14.17
CA LEU A 316 2.03 11.94 -13.62
C LEU A 316 2.19 11.53 -12.15
N GLY A 317 3.29 10.84 -11.80
CA GLY A 317 3.57 10.49 -10.41
C GLY A 317 3.64 11.72 -9.50
N CYS A 318 4.33 12.79 -9.94
CA CYS A 318 4.39 14.05 -9.20
C CYS A 318 3.00 14.69 -9.05
N ILE A 319 2.19 14.74 -10.10
CA ILE A 319 0.82 15.28 -10.04
C ILE A 319 -0.02 14.48 -9.04
N VAL A 320 0.02 13.15 -9.09
CA VAL A 320 -0.71 12.28 -8.16
C VAL A 320 -0.25 12.51 -6.73
N PHE A 321 1.06 12.63 -6.50
CA PHE A 321 1.62 12.94 -5.19
C PHE A 321 1.09 14.26 -4.63
N PHE A 322 1.21 15.34 -5.38
CA PHE A 322 0.73 16.66 -4.95
C PHE A 322 -0.78 16.68 -4.74
N TYR A 323 -1.53 16.03 -5.62
CA TYR A 323 -2.98 15.96 -5.50
C TYR A 323 -3.40 15.20 -4.22
N ILE A 324 -2.81 14.03 -3.93
CA ILE A 324 -3.11 13.25 -2.73
C ILE A 324 -2.73 14.01 -1.47
N THR A 325 -1.57 14.68 -1.46
CA THR A 325 -1.09 15.38 -0.29
C THR A 325 -1.82 16.70 -0.04
N ALA A 326 -2.25 17.40 -1.09
CA ALA A 326 -3.04 18.63 -0.97
C ALA A 326 -4.46 18.39 -0.46
N LEU A 327 -5.09 17.28 -0.89
CA LEU A 327 -6.46 16.94 -0.50
C LEU A 327 -6.56 16.26 0.89
N ASN A 328 -5.45 15.71 1.40
CA ASN A 328 -5.45 15.04 2.70
C ASN A 328 -4.20 15.43 3.51
N PRO A 329 -4.02 16.73 3.80
CA PRO A 329 -2.86 17.16 4.55
C PRO A 329 -2.82 16.51 5.93
N GLY A 330 -3.96 16.28 6.58
CA GLY A 330 -4.04 15.65 7.90
C GLY A 330 -3.51 14.21 7.97
N TRP A 331 -3.36 13.52 6.83
CA TRP A 331 -2.76 12.17 6.83
C TRP A 331 -1.27 12.18 7.13
N ILE A 332 -0.59 13.28 6.89
CA ILE A 332 0.86 13.38 6.93
C ILE A 332 1.38 14.64 7.61
N LEU A 333 0.52 15.64 7.84
CA LEU A 333 0.88 16.93 8.41
C LEU A 333 -0.02 17.28 9.61
N PRO A 334 0.53 17.94 10.64
CA PRO A 334 1.96 18.19 10.84
C PRO A 334 2.73 16.89 11.11
N TYR A 335 4.01 16.84 10.70
CA TYR A 335 4.90 15.75 11.10
C TYR A 335 5.56 16.12 12.42
N HIS A 336 5.40 15.26 13.39
CA HIS A 336 6.14 15.30 14.65
C HIS A 336 7.04 14.07 14.75
N SER A 337 8.22 14.27 15.29
CA SER A 337 9.17 13.19 15.59
C SER A 337 9.08 12.77 17.04
N PHE A 338 9.60 11.59 17.33
CA PHE A 338 9.74 11.10 18.71
C PHE A 338 10.60 12.02 19.61
N PHE A 339 11.46 12.84 19.01
CA PHE A 339 12.33 13.77 19.72
C PHE A 339 11.67 15.13 19.99
N ASP A 340 10.48 15.38 19.43
CA ASP A 340 9.75 16.62 19.69
C ASP A 340 9.03 16.51 21.03
N ASP A 341 9.05 17.58 21.83
CA ASP A 341 8.31 17.66 23.10
C ASP A 341 6.79 17.78 22.92
N TYR A 342 6.31 17.68 21.68
CA TYR A 342 4.90 17.76 21.34
C TYR A 342 4.14 16.55 21.87
N LYS A 343 3.06 16.82 22.63
CA LYS A 343 2.07 15.82 23.04
C LYS A 343 0.69 16.33 22.65
N MET A 344 0.01 15.57 21.80
CA MET A 344 -1.36 15.90 21.43
C MET A 344 -2.29 15.80 22.64
N SER A 345 -3.04 16.85 22.93
CA SER A 345 -4.09 16.81 23.95
C SER A 345 -5.28 15.97 23.47
N TYR A 346 -6.07 15.43 24.42
CA TYR A 346 -7.29 14.71 24.07
C TYR A 346 -8.31 15.60 23.32
N THR A 347 -8.38 16.87 23.65
CA THR A 347 -9.25 17.84 22.99
C THR A 347 -8.84 18.09 21.53
N GLU A 348 -7.54 18.25 21.28
CA GLU A 348 -7.00 18.37 19.92
C GLU A 348 -7.25 17.10 19.10
N PHE A 349 -7.14 15.96 19.75
CA PHE A 349 -7.51 14.67 19.14
C PHE A 349 -8.97 14.62 18.71
N GLN A 350 -9.91 14.94 19.61
CA GLN A 350 -11.34 14.97 19.29
C GLN A 350 -11.60 15.91 18.09
N TYR A 351 -10.99 17.10 18.10
CA TYR A 351 -11.12 18.05 17.00
C TYR A 351 -10.64 17.49 15.65
N ARG A 352 -9.50 16.78 15.63
CA ARG A 352 -8.99 16.14 14.40
C ARG A 352 -9.87 15.00 13.90
N ILE A 353 -10.51 14.24 14.80
CA ILE A 353 -11.48 13.22 14.39
C ILE A 353 -12.70 13.88 13.73
N TYR A 354 -13.23 14.96 14.30
CA TYR A 354 -14.40 15.66 13.74
C TYR A 354 -14.11 16.26 12.37
N GLN A 355 -12.96 16.91 12.19
CA GLN A 355 -12.58 17.47 10.88
C GLN A 355 -12.37 16.43 9.77
N ASN A 356 -12.10 15.18 10.10
CA ASN A 356 -11.93 14.10 9.11
C ASN A 356 -13.26 13.39 8.80
N GLN A 357 -14.38 13.80 9.43
CA GLN A 357 -15.72 13.28 9.18
C GLN A 357 -16.58 14.23 8.32
N GLU A 358 -16.16 15.49 8.17
CA GLU A 358 -16.67 16.46 7.20
C GLU A 358 -15.83 16.39 5.89
#